data_a8422f45ef6723cfe706124f717af0ad
#
_entry.id   a8422f45ef6723cfe706124f717af0ad
#
_cell.length_a   1.000
_cell.length_b   1.000
_cell.length_c   1.000
_cell.angle_alpha   90.00
_cell.angle_beta   90.00
_cell.angle_gamma   90.00
#
_symmetry.space_group_name_H-M   'P 1'
#
loop_
_entity.id
_entity.type
_entity.pdbx_description
1 polymer ?
#
loop_
_entity_poly.entity_id
_entity_poly.type
_entity_poly.pdbx_seq_one_letter_code
_entity_poly.pdbx_strand_id
1 'polypeptide(L)'
;MQGWLEGMQASIEYLEGRLTEPLDIERIAATAALSPFYYQRIFGALCGMTVGDYVRARRMTLAAQELSGGRARVIDVALKYGYDSPDSFARAFQRFHGIAPSQARTAGAPLRSLAPVHIRITLEGGNMLDYRIVEKAPFTIVGYKRRFRADTSYQDVPAFWGEWMEDPHALKGVFGVCVDVDGQEFDYWIADLYAPWQEVPPGCETRQIPGGLWAEFLCKGPLPESLQRVNTQIWAEWLPSLKGYELAGGYNLEVYGPPAEKPEDTESYIWIPLKKV
;
A
#
# COMPACT_ATOMS: atom_id res chain seq x y z
N MET A 1 -5.92 -7.92 -21.40
CA MET A 1 -4.73 -8.26 -20.59
C MET A 1 -3.57 -7.28 -20.84
N GLN A 2 -3.31 -6.88 -22.09
CA GLN A 2 -2.29 -5.87 -22.43
C GLN A 2 -2.55 -4.51 -21.76
N GLY A 3 -3.79 -4.04 -21.71
CA GLY A 3 -4.12 -2.68 -21.25
C GLY A 3 -3.81 -2.34 -19.79
N TRP A 4 -3.88 -3.30 -18.85
CA TRP A 4 -3.63 -3.02 -17.43
C TRP A 4 -2.13 -2.80 -17.14
N LEU A 5 -1.27 -3.66 -17.64
CA LEU A 5 0.18 -3.51 -17.47
C LEU A 5 0.70 -2.29 -18.20
N GLU A 6 0.16 -2.02 -19.40
CA GLU A 6 0.43 -0.80 -20.15
C GLU A 6 0.00 0.44 -19.35
N GLY A 7 -1.17 0.39 -18.69
CA GLY A 7 -1.64 1.46 -17.81
C GLY A 7 -0.72 1.68 -16.61
N MET A 8 -0.29 0.63 -15.94
CA MET A 8 0.68 0.72 -14.82
C MET A 8 2.04 1.26 -15.29
N GLN A 9 2.56 0.77 -16.43
CA GLN A 9 3.81 1.29 -17.00
C GLN A 9 3.67 2.78 -17.38
N ALA A 10 2.58 3.15 -18.05
CA ALA A 10 2.28 4.54 -18.39
C ALA A 10 2.17 5.45 -17.17
N SER A 11 1.61 4.96 -16.06
CA SER A 11 1.53 5.70 -14.80
C SER A 11 2.91 5.96 -14.18
N ILE A 12 3.82 4.98 -14.26
CA ILE A 12 5.21 5.13 -13.81
C ILE A 12 5.96 6.14 -14.69
N GLU A 13 5.79 6.07 -16.00
CA GLU A 13 6.38 7.03 -16.94
C GLU A 13 5.84 8.45 -16.73
N TYR A 14 4.53 8.58 -16.49
CA TYR A 14 3.90 9.85 -16.14
C TYR A 14 4.52 10.44 -14.86
N LEU A 15 4.70 9.63 -13.82
CA LEU A 15 5.32 10.01 -12.56
C LEU A 15 6.80 10.41 -12.77
N GLU A 16 7.59 9.61 -13.50
CA GLU A 16 9.00 9.89 -13.77
C GLU A 16 9.18 11.23 -14.52
N GLY A 17 8.27 11.55 -15.44
CA GLY A 17 8.28 12.83 -16.15
C GLY A 17 7.95 14.05 -15.26
N ARG A 18 7.49 13.84 -14.01
CA ARG A 18 7.00 14.89 -13.09
C ARG A 18 7.63 14.84 -11.69
N LEU A 19 8.80 14.28 -11.56
CA LEU A 19 9.49 14.17 -10.26
C LEU A 19 9.79 15.52 -9.58
N THR A 20 9.80 16.62 -10.33
CA THR A 20 9.99 17.97 -9.76
C THR A 20 8.69 18.66 -9.36
N GLU A 21 7.53 18.07 -9.68
CA GLU A 21 6.22 18.61 -9.34
C GLU A 21 5.71 18.01 -8.03
N PRO A 22 4.71 18.61 -7.36
CA PRO A 22 4.01 17.99 -6.25
C PRO A 22 3.45 16.63 -6.67
N LEU A 23 3.51 15.65 -5.75
CA LEU A 23 2.98 14.32 -6.01
C LEU A 23 1.45 14.37 -6.07
N ASP A 24 0.89 14.06 -7.24
CA ASP A 24 -0.56 14.01 -7.50
C ASP A 24 -0.97 12.55 -7.76
N ILE A 25 -1.33 11.85 -6.69
CA ILE A 25 -1.70 10.43 -6.75
C ILE A 25 -2.98 10.20 -7.56
N GLU A 26 -3.93 11.14 -7.56
CA GLU A 26 -5.17 11.02 -8.33
C GLU A 26 -4.87 10.96 -9.83
N ARG A 27 -4.05 11.89 -10.32
CA ARG A 27 -3.66 11.91 -11.74
C ARG A 27 -2.82 10.72 -12.14
N ILE A 28 -1.89 10.28 -11.28
CA ILE A 28 -1.07 9.11 -11.54
C ILE A 28 -1.95 7.86 -11.64
N ALA A 29 -2.84 7.65 -10.68
CA ALA A 29 -3.76 6.52 -10.66
C ALA A 29 -4.73 6.51 -11.85
N ALA A 30 -5.24 7.69 -12.24
CA ALA A 30 -6.10 7.85 -13.40
C ALA A 30 -5.42 7.39 -14.70
N THR A 31 -4.10 7.55 -14.84
CA THR A 31 -3.34 7.06 -16.01
C THR A 31 -3.38 5.52 -16.12
N ALA A 32 -3.49 4.84 -14.98
CA ALA A 32 -3.64 3.39 -14.92
C ALA A 32 -5.12 2.92 -14.90
N ALA A 33 -6.08 3.84 -15.03
CA ALA A 33 -7.52 3.59 -14.87
C ALA A 33 -7.88 2.98 -13.50
N LEU A 34 -7.18 3.37 -12.44
CA LEU A 34 -7.34 2.89 -11.06
C LEU A 34 -7.78 4.02 -10.14
N SER A 35 -8.42 3.65 -9.02
CA SER A 35 -8.53 4.59 -7.90
C SER A 35 -7.17 4.80 -7.24
N PRO A 36 -6.93 5.96 -6.57
CA PRO A 36 -5.70 6.22 -5.84
C PRO A 36 -5.36 5.12 -4.82
N PHE A 37 -6.36 4.61 -4.10
CA PHE A 37 -6.22 3.53 -3.14
C PHE A 37 -5.64 2.26 -3.77
N TYR A 38 -6.27 1.78 -4.84
CA TYR A 38 -5.82 0.56 -5.52
C TYR A 38 -4.48 0.73 -6.21
N TYR A 39 -4.26 1.90 -6.83
CA TYR A 39 -2.96 2.21 -7.43
C TYR A 39 -1.80 2.06 -6.45
N GLN A 40 -1.92 2.65 -5.27
CA GLN A 40 -0.88 2.58 -4.24
C GLN A 40 -0.64 1.14 -3.75
N ARG A 41 -1.70 0.37 -3.56
CA ARG A 41 -1.57 -1.05 -3.14
C ARG A 41 -0.90 -1.90 -4.22
N ILE A 42 -1.30 -1.76 -5.46
CA ILE A 42 -0.71 -2.47 -6.59
C ILE A 42 0.75 -2.04 -6.77
N PHE A 43 1.03 -0.75 -6.74
CA PHE A 43 2.39 -0.24 -6.85
C PHE A 43 3.28 -0.79 -5.72
N GLY A 44 2.80 -0.78 -4.48
CA GLY A 44 3.49 -1.33 -3.33
C GLY A 44 3.78 -2.83 -3.47
N ALA A 45 2.81 -3.61 -3.95
CA ALA A 45 2.95 -5.04 -4.18
C ALA A 45 3.97 -5.35 -5.30
N LEU A 46 3.97 -4.55 -6.38
CA LEU A 46 4.87 -4.75 -7.51
C LEU A 46 6.30 -4.25 -7.25
N CYS A 47 6.44 -3.12 -6.56
CA CYS A 47 7.72 -2.43 -6.40
C CYS A 47 8.39 -2.69 -5.04
N GLY A 48 7.68 -3.30 -4.08
CA GLY A 48 8.19 -3.54 -2.72
C GLY A 48 8.40 -2.26 -1.90
N MET A 49 7.85 -1.12 -2.36
CA MET A 49 7.96 0.18 -1.70
C MET A 49 6.75 1.06 -2.03
N THR A 50 6.45 2.04 -1.17
CA THR A 50 5.35 2.97 -1.45
C THR A 50 5.67 3.93 -2.60
N VAL A 51 4.65 4.50 -3.23
CA VAL A 51 4.81 5.54 -4.28
C VAL A 51 5.61 6.73 -3.73
N GLY A 52 5.32 7.14 -2.49
CA GLY A 52 6.02 8.25 -1.83
C GLY A 52 7.50 7.96 -1.61
N ASP A 53 7.86 6.73 -1.17
CA ASP A 53 9.26 6.34 -1.00
C ASP A 53 9.99 6.28 -2.33
N TYR A 54 9.33 5.74 -3.36
CA TYR A 54 9.86 5.72 -4.70
C TYR A 54 10.18 7.12 -5.21
N VAL A 55 9.23 8.05 -5.13
CA VAL A 55 9.43 9.45 -5.54
C VAL A 55 10.56 10.10 -4.75
N ARG A 56 10.61 9.92 -3.43
CA ARG A 56 11.70 10.44 -2.60
C ARG A 56 13.07 9.91 -3.04
N ALA A 57 13.18 8.61 -3.25
CA ALA A 57 14.44 7.98 -3.67
C ALA A 57 14.88 8.42 -5.07
N ARG A 58 13.92 8.53 -6.02
CA ARG A 58 14.19 9.06 -7.37
C ARG A 58 14.64 10.51 -7.35
N ARG A 59 13.97 11.37 -6.57
CA ARG A 59 14.36 12.78 -6.37
C ARG A 59 15.78 12.89 -5.80
N MET A 60 16.12 12.08 -4.78
CA MET A 60 17.48 12.08 -4.22
C MET A 60 18.52 11.62 -5.24
N THR A 61 18.21 10.60 -6.04
CA THR A 61 19.09 10.13 -7.12
C THR A 61 19.39 11.24 -8.12
N LEU A 62 18.35 11.92 -8.63
CA LEU A 62 18.51 13.00 -9.61
C LEU A 62 19.19 14.24 -9.01
N ALA A 63 18.87 14.59 -7.76
CA ALA A 63 19.52 15.66 -7.03
C ALA A 63 21.05 15.41 -6.89
N ALA A 64 21.45 14.18 -6.60
CA ALA A 64 22.87 13.83 -6.51
C ALA A 64 23.58 13.95 -7.87
N GLN A 65 22.91 13.55 -8.96
CA GLN A 65 23.48 13.70 -10.31
C GLN A 65 23.69 15.19 -10.66
N GLU A 66 22.73 16.06 -10.34
CA GLU A 66 22.91 17.50 -10.57
C GLU A 66 24.01 18.12 -9.71
N LEU A 67 24.10 17.73 -8.44
CA LEU A 67 25.15 18.23 -7.54
C LEU A 67 26.54 17.74 -7.94
N SER A 68 26.68 16.50 -8.39
CA SER A 68 27.97 15.93 -8.83
C SER A 68 28.49 16.64 -10.09
N GLY A 69 27.63 17.23 -10.92
CA GLY A 69 28.00 18.09 -12.03
C GLY A 69 28.66 19.43 -11.63
N GLY A 70 28.65 19.76 -10.34
CA GLY A 70 29.42 20.88 -9.74
C GLY A 70 28.85 22.29 -9.94
N ARG A 71 27.86 22.49 -10.83
CA ARG A 71 27.35 23.82 -11.23
C ARG A 71 26.15 24.28 -10.40
N ALA A 72 25.30 23.37 -9.96
CA ALA A 72 24.06 23.71 -9.27
C ALA A 72 24.31 24.05 -7.79
N ARG A 73 23.64 25.09 -7.26
CA ARG A 73 23.69 25.37 -5.81
C ARG A 73 22.77 24.40 -5.07
N VAL A 74 23.16 23.99 -3.86
CA VAL A 74 22.38 23.05 -3.03
C VAL A 74 20.94 23.55 -2.81
N ILE A 75 20.77 24.86 -2.58
CA ILE A 75 19.44 25.45 -2.37
C ILE A 75 18.55 25.35 -3.60
N ASP A 76 19.10 25.57 -4.81
CA ASP A 76 18.32 25.51 -6.05
C ASP A 76 17.87 24.07 -6.33
N VAL A 77 18.75 23.10 -6.07
CA VAL A 77 18.44 21.68 -6.18
C VAL A 77 17.38 21.27 -5.16
N ALA A 78 17.49 21.73 -3.91
CA ALA A 78 16.51 21.46 -2.86
C ALA A 78 15.11 21.93 -3.29
N LEU A 79 14.98 23.18 -3.71
CA LEU A 79 13.72 23.77 -4.17
C LEU A 79 13.16 23.01 -5.38
N LYS A 80 14.01 22.69 -6.37
CA LYS A 80 13.63 21.95 -7.58
C LYS A 80 12.99 20.61 -7.26
N TYR A 81 13.48 19.89 -6.25
CA TYR A 81 12.97 18.58 -5.86
C TYR A 81 11.93 18.65 -4.73
N GLY A 82 11.33 19.82 -4.49
CA GLY A 82 10.16 20.00 -3.62
C GLY A 82 10.49 20.07 -2.13
N TYR A 83 11.67 20.56 -1.76
CA TYR A 83 12.04 20.82 -0.37
C TYR A 83 11.99 22.32 -0.07
N ASP A 84 11.20 22.69 0.94
CA ASP A 84 11.00 24.10 1.34
C ASP A 84 12.21 24.69 2.07
N SER A 85 13.13 23.85 2.55
CA SER A 85 14.34 24.31 3.24
C SER A 85 15.57 23.47 2.90
N PRO A 86 16.77 24.12 2.82
CA PRO A 86 18.04 23.39 2.65
C PRO A 86 18.30 22.35 3.75
N ASP A 87 17.82 22.58 4.98
CA ASP A 87 18.05 21.68 6.11
C ASP A 87 17.22 20.41 5.99
N SER A 88 15.95 20.51 5.56
CA SER A 88 15.10 19.34 5.31
C SER A 88 15.65 18.50 4.16
N PHE A 89 16.11 19.18 3.09
CA PHE A 89 16.79 18.51 1.98
C PHE A 89 18.09 17.83 2.43
N ALA A 90 18.93 18.52 3.18
CA ALA A 90 20.20 17.97 3.65
C ALA A 90 20.00 16.70 4.50
N ARG A 91 19.02 16.70 5.41
CA ARG A 91 18.67 15.52 6.21
C ARG A 91 18.18 14.35 5.33
N ALA A 92 17.30 14.62 4.35
CA ALA A 92 16.81 13.60 3.43
C ALA A 92 17.92 13.05 2.53
N PHE A 93 18.76 13.92 2.01
CA PHE A 93 19.92 13.56 1.19
C PHE A 93 20.91 12.69 1.95
N GLN A 94 21.28 13.10 3.18
CA GLN A 94 22.20 12.33 4.03
C GLN A 94 21.60 10.97 4.42
N ARG A 95 20.31 10.92 4.72
CA ARG A 95 19.63 9.63 4.99
C ARG A 95 19.71 8.68 3.80
N PHE A 96 19.54 9.19 2.59
CA PHE A 96 19.54 8.37 1.37
C PHE A 96 20.96 8.01 0.92
N HIS A 97 21.89 8.98 0.83
CA HIS A 97 23.24 8.78 0.30
C HIS A 97 24.29 8.44 1.35
N GLY A 98 24.05 8.74 2.63
CA GLY A 98 25.01 8.59 3.71
C GLY A 98 26.01 9.76 3.85
N ILE A 99 25.95 10.75 2.95
CA ILE A 99 26.82 11.93 2.92
C ILE A 99 26.02 13.21 2.80
N ALA A 100 26.61 14.35 3.16
CA ALA A 100 25.97 15.65 2.98
C ALA A 100 25.90 16.09 1.49
N PRO A 101 24.91 16.92 1.07
CA PRO A 101 24.78 17.39 -0.32
C PRO A 101 26.02 18.11 -0.85
N SER A 102 26.73 18.85 0.00
CA SER A 102 27.98 19.53 -0.36
C SER A 102 29.09 18.57 -0.76
N GLN A 103 29.14 17.38 -0.12
CA GLN A 103 30.13 16.36 -0.39
C GLN A 103 29.89 15.61 -1.72
N ALA A 104 28.63 15.64 -2.24
CA ALA A 104 28.31 15.05 -3.54
C ALA A 104 29.07 15.64 -4.73
N ARG A 105 29.67 16.83 -4.56
CA ARG A 105 30.50 17.52 -5.56
C ARG A 105 31.92 17.01 -5.62
N THR A 106 32.36 16.29 -4.61
CA THR A 106 33.72 15.74 -4.53
C THR A 106 33.85 14.57 -5.51
N ALA A 107 34.91 14.57 -6.31
CA ALA A 107 35.16 13.44 -7.21
C ALA A 107 35.28 12.13 -6.41
N GLY A 108 34.59 11.09 -6.84
CA GLY A 108 34.56 9.79 -6.16
C GLY A 108 33.63 9.73 -4.94
N ALA A 109 32.77 10.73 -4.70
CA ALA A 109 31.77 10.68 -3.62
C ALA A 109 30.89 9.42 -3.73
N PRO A 110 30.63 8.68 -2.63
CA PRO A 110 29.77 7.50 -2.66
C PRO A 110 28.30 7.92 -2.76
N LEU A 111 27.72 7.79 -3.94
CA LEU A 111 26.33 8.12 -4.20
C LEU A 111 25.50 6.85 -4.43
N ARG A 112 24.30 6.81 -3.84
CA ARG A 112 23.31 5.77 -4.11
C ARG A 112 22.43 6.20 -5.26
N SER A 113 21.93 5.25 -6.05
CA SER A 113 21.03 5.51 -7.17
C SER A 113 19.90 4.48 -7.17
N LEU A 114 18.67 4.96 -7.27
CA LEU A 114 17.52 4.12 -7.61
C LEU A 114 17.22 4.34 -9.10
N ALA A 115 17.26 3.28 -9.91
CA ALA A 115 16.86 3.35 -11.31
C ALA A 115 15.33 3.51 -11.44
N PRO A 116 14.82 4.09 -12.55
CA PRO A 116 13.39 4.04 -12.85
C PRO A 116 12.87 2.60 -12.85
N VAL A 117 11.68 2.41 -12.29
CA VAL A 117 11.02 1.10 -12.33
C VAL A 117 10.49 0.85 -13.74
N HIS A 118 10.75 -0.33 -14.27
CA HIS A 118 10.16 -0.83 -15.50
C HIS A 118 9.48 -2.16 -15.22
N ILE A 119 8.23 -2.28 -15.59
CA ILE A 119 7.47 -3.52 -15.44
C ILE A 119 7.95 -4.50 -16.52
N ARG A 120 8.50 -5.63 -16.07
CA ARG A 120 8.85 -6.74 -16.94
C ARG A 120 8.04 -7.95 -16.54
N ILE A 121 7.39 -8.59 -17.49
CA ILE A 121 6.67 -9.84 -17.27
C ILE A 121 7.69 -10.97 -17.44
N THR A 122 8.00 -11.65 -16.33
CA THR A 122 8.64 -12.97 -16.36
C THR A 122 7.56 -14.02 -16.14
N LEU A 123 7.44 -14.98 -17.03
CA LEU A 123 6.59 -16.15 -16.80
C LEU A 123 7.35 -17.10 -15.88
N GLU A 124 7.10 -16.97 -14.59
CA GLU A 124 7.45 -17.97 -13.59
C GLU A 124 6.24 -18.90 -13.40
N GLY A 125 6.46 -20.19 -13.06
CA GLY A 125 5.42 -21.20 -12.95
C GLY A 125 4.26 -20.75 -12.06
N GLY A 126 3.03 -20.95 -12.51
CA GLY A 126 1.82 -20.41 -11.92
C GLY A 126 1.67 -20.81 -10.45
N ASN A 127 1.69 -19.85 -9.55
CA ASN A 127 1.29 -20.03 -8.18
C ASN A 127 -0.22 -20.25 -8.11
N MET A 128 -0.68 -21.28 -7.39
CA MET A 128 -2.11 -21.50 -7.17
C MET A 128 -2.59 -20.56 -6.07
N LEU A 129 -3.59 -19.74 -6.39
CA LEU A 129 -4.37 -18.96 -5.42
C LEU A 129 -5.71 -19.66 -5.23
N ASP A 130 -5.95 -20.14 -4.01
CA ASP A 130 -7.25 -20.69 -3.64
C ASP A 130 -8.22 -19.52 -3.35
N TYR A 131 -9.19 -19.34 -4.23
CA TYR A 131 -10.23 -18.31 -4.06
C TYR A 131 -11.59 -18.81 -4.51
N ARG A 132 -12.63 -18.13 -4.02
CA ARG A 132 -14.01 -18.31 -4.47
C ARG A 132 -14.70 -16.95 -4.57
N ILE A 133 -15.65 -16.83 -5.51
CA ILE A 133 -16.53 -15.67 -5.60
C ILE A 133 -17.87 -16.05 -4.95
N VAL A 134 -18.24 -15.30 -3.92
CA VAL A 134 -19.44 -15.54 -3.12
C VAL A 134 -20.27 -14.28 -3.02
N GLU A 135 -21.58 -14.45 -2.89
CA GLU A 135 -22.49 -13.35 -2.56
C GLU A 135 -22.68 -13.30 -1.05
N LYS A 136 -22.54 -12.12 -0.46
CA LYS A 136 -22.73 -11.88 0.96
C LYS A 136 -23.84 -10.86 1.19
N ALA A 137 -24.68 -11.13 2.18
CA ALA A 137 -25.59 -10.11 2.70
C ALA A 137 -24.80 -8.97 3.37
N PRO A 138 -25.35 -7.76 3.45
CA PRO A 138 -24.73 -6.68 4.22
C PRO A 138 -24.64 -7.07 5.70
N PHE A 139 -23.57 -6.67 6.35
CA PHE A 139 -23.35 -6.91 7.78
C PHE A 139 -22.74 -5.68 8.43
N THR A 140 -22.85 -5.61 9.75
CA THR A 140 -22.26 -4.50 10.51
C THR A 140 -21.09 -5.02 11.34
N ILE A 141 -20.04 -4.26 11.39
CA ILE A 141 -18.89 -4.47 12.28
C ILE A 141 -18.90 -3.44 13.40
N VAL A 142 -18.27 -3.77 14.51
CA VAL A 142 -17.93 -2.87 15.61
C VAL A 142 -16.43 -2.95 15.84
N GLY A 143 -15.75 -1.83 15.97
CA GLY A 143 -14.30 -1.87 16.07
C GLY A 143 -13.64 -0.57 16.48
N TYR A 144 -12.37 -0.68 16.81
CA TYR A 144 -11.46 0.44 16.98
C TYR A 144 -10.97 0.87 15.62
N LYS A 145 -11.09 2.16 15.34
CA LYS A 145 -10.66 2.77 14.08
C LYS A 145 -9.49 3.68 14.32
N ARG A 146 -8.47 3.57 13.46
CA ARG A 146 -7.37 4.52 13.41
C ARG A 146 -7.07 4.90 11.97
N ARG A 147 -6.74 6.17 11.76
CA ARG A 147 -6.34 6.67 10.44
C ARG A 147 -4.85 6.48 10.24
N PHE A 148 -4.49 5.99 9.06
CA PHE A 148 -3.12 5.76 8.64
C PHE A 148 -2.87 6.40 7.28
N ARG A 149 -1.61 6.72 7.04
CA ARG A 149 -1.14 7.10 5.72
C ARG A 149 -0.70 5.87 4.93
N ALA A 150 -0.96 5.86 3.62
CA ALA A 150 -0.59 4.73 2.77
C ALA A 150 0.93 4.51 2.72
N ASP A 151 1.72 5.60 2.85
CA ASP A 151 3.18 5.56 2.73
C ASP A 151 3.92 5.03 3.99
N THR A 152 3.24 4.93 5.14
CA THR A 152 3.81 4.39 6.39
C THR A 152 3.08 3.14 6.87
N SER A 153 2.02 2.72 6.18
CA SER A 153 1.09 1.68 6.60
C SER A 153 1.73 0.33 6.93
N TYR A 154 2.78 -0.05 6.20
CA TYR A 154 3.49 -1.32 6.44
C TYR A 154 4.20 -1.39 7.80
N GLN A 155 4.46 -0.25 8.43
CA GLN A 155 5.06 -0.14 9.76
C GLN A 155 4.00 0.15 10.83
N ASP A 156 3.06 1.07 10.52
CA ASP A 156 2.12 1.61 11.50
C ASP A 156 0.96 0.66 11.80
N VAL A 157 0.45 -0.08 10.81
CA VAL A 157 -0.64 -1.05 11.02
C VAL A 157 -0.22 -2.23 11.89
N PRO A 158 0.95 -2.88 11.69
CA PRO A 158 1.45 -3.89 12.62
C PRO A 158 1.68 -3.36 14.04
N ALA A 159 2.15 -2.12 14.19
CA ALA A 159 2.30 -1.48 15.49
C ALA A 159 0.94 -1.30 16.20
N PHE A 160 -0.09 -0.90 15.46
CA PHE A 160 -1.45 -0.79 15.99
C PHE A 160 -2.00 -2.14 16.48
N TRP A 161 -1.76 -3.22 15.75
CA TRP A 161 -2.09 -4.58 16.22
C TRP A 161 -1.32 -4.96 17.48
N GLY A 162 -0.03 -4.58 17.56
CA GLY A 162 0.79 -4.80 18.77
C GLY A 162 0.22 -4.09 19.98
N GLU A 163 -0.09 -2.78 19.87
CA GLU A 163 -0.74 -2.00 20.92
C GLU A 163 -2.08 -2.62 21.34
N TRP A 164 -2.89 -3.05 20.36
CA TRP A 164 -4.19 -3.64 20.60
C TRP A 164 -4.09 -4.98 21.35
N MET A 165 -3.07 -5.82 21.07
CA MET A 165 -2.85 -7.09 21.74
C MET A 165 -2.38 -6.94 23.20
N GLU A 166 -1.73 -5.83 23.55
CA GLU A 166 -1.21 -5.57 24.89
C GLU A 166 -2.28 -5.03 25.85
N ASP A 167 -3.34 -4.40 25.35
CA ASP A 167 -4.38 -3.79 26.16
C ASP A 167 -5.62 -4.69 26.32
N PRO A 168 -6.23 -4.77 27.53
CA PRO A 168 -7.51 -5.44 27.72
C PRO A 168 -8.61 -4.76 26.91
N HIS A 169 -9.25 -5.51 26.02
CA HIS A 169 -10.34 -4.99 25.16
C HIS A 169 -11.51 -5.97 25.08
N ALA A 170 -12.69 -5.46 24.70
CA ALA A 170 -13.91 -6.25 24.59
C ALA A 170 -14.04 -7.01 23.25
N LEU A 171 -13.18 -6.73 22.27
CA LEU A 171 -13.23 -7.30 20.93
C LEU A 171 -12.18 -8.41 20.75
N LYS A 172 -12.50 -9.36 19.88
CA LYS A 172 -11.59 -10.46 19.52
C LYS A 172 -10.66 -10.12 18.36
N GLY A 173 -11.02 -9.08 17.56
CA GLY A 173 -10.25 -8.70 16.38
C GLY A 173 -10.36 -9.71 15.25
N VAL A 174 -11.57 -10.15 14.93
CA VAL A 174 -11.83 -11.10 13.83
C VAL A 174 -11.57 -10.47 12.46
N PHE A 175 -11.68 -9.14 12.37
CA PHE A 175 -11.49 -8.41 11.11
C PHE A 175 -10.41 -7.34 11.23
N GLY A 176 -9.54 -7.27 10.20
CA GLY A 176 -8.80 -6.09 9.82
C GLY A 176 -9.49 -5.45 8.61
N VAL A 177 -9.98 -4.21 8.70
CA VAL A 177 -10.70 -3.58 7.59
C VAL A 177 -10.00 -2.31 7.15
N CYS A 178 -9.50 -2.33 5.92
CA CYS A 178 -8.97 -1.14 5.26
C CYS A 178 -10.09 -0.42 4.52
N VAL A 179 -10.23 0.88 4.72
CA VAL A 179 -11.20 1.74 4.03
C VAL A 179 -10.48 2.98 3.52
N ASP A 180 -10.45 3.14 2.22
CA ASP A 180 -9.91 4.34 1.58
C ASP A 180 -10.67 5.59 2.00
N VAL A 181 -9.96 6.69 2.22
CA VAL A 181 -10.54 8.00 2.54
C VAL A 181 -10.36 8.96 1.37
N ASP A 182 -9.14 9.14 0.89
CA ASP A 182 -8.78 10.10 -0.16
C ASP A 182 -7.64 9.62 -1.06
N GLY A 183 -7.30 8.35 -1.00
CA GLY A 183 -6.21 7.75 -1.76
C GLY A 183 -4.81 7.96 -1.16
N GLN A 184 -4.65 8.83 -0.19
CA GLN A 184 -3.41 9.03 0.57
C GLN A 184 -3.53 8.50 1.99
N GLU A 185 -4.72 8.61 2.58
CA GLU A 185 -5.07 8.13 3.91
C GLU A 185 -6.14 7.05 3.82
N PHE A 186 -6.12 6.15 4.77
CA PHE A 186 -7.16 5.13 4.94
C PHE A 186 -7.47 4.94 6.43
N ASP A 187 -8.71 4.59 6.71
CA ASP A 187 -9.11 4.14 8.03
C ASP A 187 -8.89 2.63 8.13
N TYR A 188 -8.11 2.20 9.12
CA TYR A 188 -7.95 0.79 9.45
C TYR A 188 -8.71 0.47 10.73
N TRP A 189 -9.46 -0.62 10.69
CA TRP A 189 -10.29 -1.08 11.80
C TRP A 189 -9.77 -2.42 12.30
N ILE A 190 -9.69 -2.58 13.63
CA ILE A 190 -9.64 -3.87 14.28
C ILE A 190 -11.04 -4.10 14.84
N ALA A 191 -11.76 -5.11 14.32
CA ALA A 191 -13.20 -5.20 14.49
C ALA A 191 -13.72 -6.62 14.67
N ASP A 192 -14.95 -6.71 15.19
CA ASP A 192 -15.77 -7.92 15.27
C ASP A 192 -17.11 -7.71 14.57
N LEU A 193 -17.87 -8.78 14.37
CA LEU A 193 -19.26 -8.68 13.95
C LEU A 193 -20.09 -7.98 15.05
N TYR A 194 -20.89 -7.03 14.62
CA TYR A 194 -21.83 -6.33 15.51
C TYR A 194 -23.23 -6.94 15.42
N ALA A 195 -23.80 -7.22 16.57
CA ALA A 195 -25.21 -7.59 16.69
C ALA A 195 -26.00 -6.43 17.33
N PRO A 196 -27.18 -6.05 16.80
CA PRO A 196 -27.93 -4.85 17.23
C PRO A 196 -28.30 -4.80 18.72
N TRP A 197 -28.26 -5.93 19.40
CA TRP A 197 -28.52 -6.03 20.86
C TRP A 197 -27.27 -5.90 21.73
N GLN A 198 -26.11 -5.74 21.13
CA GLN A 198 -24.84 -5.53 21.85
C GLN A 198 -24.63 -4.03 22.09
N GLU A 199 -24.12 -3.69 23.26
CA GLU A 199 -23.60 -2.35 23.50
C GLU A 199 -22.29 -2.15 22.72
N VAL A 200 -22.13 -0.95 22.16
CA VAL A 200 -20.87 -0.57 21.50
C VAL A 200 -19.85 -0.28 22.61
N PRO A 201 -18.70 -1.00 22.65
CA PRO A 201 -17.69 -0.76 23.66
C PRO A 201 -17.14 0.68 23.60
N PRO A 202 -16.69 1.24 24.73
CA PRO A 202 -16.09 2.57 24.76
C PRO A 202 -14.91 2.68 23.76
N GLY A 203 -14.87 3.76 22.99
CA GLY A 203 -13.84 3.99 21.98
C GLY A 203 -14.04 3.24 20.64
N CYS A 204 -15.07 2.39 20.56
CA CYS A 204 -15.44 1.72 19.33
C CYS A 204 -16.51 2.49 18.56
N GLU A 205 -16.52 2.27 17.25
CA GLU A 205 -17.55 2.73 16.32
C GLU A 205 -18.17 1.53 15.58
N THR A 206 -19.34 1.71 14.99
CA THR A 206 -19.93 0.70 14.11
C THR A 206 -19.84 1.15 12.66
N ARG A 207 -19.69 0.15 11.75
CA ARG A 207 -19.68 0.39 10.31
C ARG A 207 -20.46 -0.69 9.59
N GLN A 208 -21.34 -0.27 8.68
CA GLN A 208 -22.02 -1.20 7.78
C GLN A 208 -21.10 -1.55 6.62
N ILE A 209 -20.91 -2.84 6.38
CA ILE A 209 -20.22 -3.39 5.22
C ILE A 209 -21.31 -3.75 4.20
N PRO A 210 -21.25 -3.19 2.97
CA PRO A 210 -22.24 -3.46 1.94
C PRO A 210 -22.28 -4.93 1.57
N GLY A 211 -23.47 -5.43 1.27
CA GLY A 211 -23.65 -6.74 0.63
C GLY A 211 -23.25 -6.69 -0.84
N GLY A 212 -23.06 -7.85 -1.44
CA GLY A 212 -22.68 -8.00 -2.84
C GLY A 212 -21.76 -9.18 -3.10
N LEU A 213 -21.09 -9.14 -4.24
CA LEU A 213 -20.11 -10.16 -4.60
C LEU A 213 -18.76 -9.89 -3.97
N TRP A 214 -18.13 -10.96 -3.49
CA TRP A 214 -16.82 -10.92 -2.87
C TRP A 214 -15.93 -12.03 -3.40
N ALA A 215 -14.70 -11.70 -3.73
CA ALA A 215 -13.65 -12.70 -3.86
C ALA A 215 -13.05 -12.97 -2.48
N GLU A 216 -13.10 -14.20 -2.03
CA GLU A 216 -12.49 -14.69 -0.79
C GLU A 216 -11.25 -15.50 -1.13
N PHE A 217 -10.11 -15.10 -0.62
CA PHE A 217 -8.82 -15.76 -0.81
C PHE A 217 -8.39 -16.42 0.49
N LEU A 218 -8.11 -17.73 0.43
CA LEU A 218 -7.58 -18.46 1.57
C LEU A 218 -6.10 -18.13 1.77
N CYS A 219 -5.75 -17.75 3.00
CA CYS A 219 -4.38 -17.54 3.43
C CYS A 219 -4.06 -18.61 4.49
N LYS A 220 -3.23 -19.58 4.14
CA LYS A 220 -2.81 -20.65 5.04
C LYS A 220 -1.35 -20.49 5.45
N GLY A 221 -1.09 -20.54 6.74
CA GLY A 221 0.25 -20.44 7.33
C GLY A 221 0.37 -19.35 8.39
N PRO A 222 1.60 -19.12 8.89
CA PRO A 222 1.87 -18.13 9.94
C PRO A 222 1.44 -16.71 9.53
N LEU A 223 0.98 -15.95 10.52
CA LEU A 223 0.71 -14.52 10.36
C LEU A 223 1.94 -13.71 10.83
N PRO A 224 2.23 -12.59 10.17
CA PRO A 224 1.49 -11.96 9.05
C PRO A 224 1.90 -12.46 7.65
N GLU A 225 2.89 -13.35 7.51
CA GLU A 225 3.55 -13.70 6.25
C GLU A 225 2.58 -14.31 5.23
N SER A 226 1.66 -15.18 5.67
CA SER A 226 0.68 -15.82 4.79
C SER A 226 -0.27 -14.79 4.16
N LEU A 227 -0.76 -13.82 4.94
CA LEU A 227 -1.60 -12.72 4.47
C LEU A 227 -0.85 -11.83 3.48
N GLN A 228 0.38 -11.43 3.82
CA GLN A 228 1.19 -10.54 2.97
C GLN A 228 1.49 -11.20 1.62
N ARG A 229 1.83 -12.50 1.62
CA ARG A 229 2.08 -13.25 0.39
C ARG A 229 0.84 -13.30 -0.50
N VAL A 230 -0.31 -13.72 0.04
CA VAL A 230 -1.56 -13.81 -0.71
C VAL A 230 -2.01 -12.43 -1.18
N ASN A 231 -1.90 -11.41 -0.34
CA ASN A 231 -2.19 -10.03 -0.72
C ASN A 231 -1.35 -9.59 -1.92
N THR A 232 -0.05 -9.87 -1.93
CA THR A 232 0.83 -9.56 -3.06
C THR A 232 0.37 -10.28 -4.34
N GLN A 233 0.05 -11.57 -4.26
CA GLN A 233 -0.43 -12.36 -5.39
C GLN A 233 -1.78 -11.85 -5.93
N ILE A 234 -2.70 -11.45 -5.06
CA ILE A 234 -3.98 -10.85 -5.48
C ILE A 234 -3.74 -9.63 -6.37
N TRP A 235 -2.90 -8.70 -5.92
CA TRP A 235 -2.68 -7.44 -6.62
C TRP A 235 -1.76 -7.57 -7.84
N ALA A 236 -0.74 -8.43 -7.78
CA ALA A 236 0.23 -8.60 -8.86
C ALA A 236 -0.21 -9.58 -9.96
N GLU A 237 -0.97 -10.63 -9.60
CA GLU A 237 -1.25 -11.74 -10.51
C GLU A 237 -2.76 -11.90 -10.78
N TRP A 238 -3.59 -11.97 -9.72
CA TRP A 238 -5.01 -12.31 -9.87
C TRP A 238 -5.83 -11.15 -10.43
N LEU A 239 -5.73 -9.96 -9.84
CA LEU A 239 -6.50 -8.80 -10.28
C LEU A 239 -6.23 -8.45 -11.76
N PRO A 240 -4.98 -8.45 -12.26
CA PRO A 240 -4.70 -8.26 -13.67
C PRO A 240 -5.33 -9.30 -14.61
N SER A 241 -5.55 -10.52 -14.11
CA SER A 241 -6.15 -11.62 -14.89
C SER A 241 -7.67 -11.67 -14.81
N LEU A 242 -8.30 -10.86 -13.92
CA LEU A 242 -9.72 -10.87 -13.65
C LEU A 242 -10.53 -10.46 -14.89
N LYS A 243 -11.54 -11.26 -15.22
CA LYS A 243 -12.46 -11.00 -16.36
C LYS A 243 -13.89 -11.06 -15.91
N GLY A 244 -14.73 -10.15 -16.43
CA GLY A 244 -16.15 -10.09 -16.12
C GLY A 244 -16.50 -9.50 -14.77
N TYR A 245 -15.49 -9.03 -14.03
CA TYR A 245 -15.66 -8.37 -12.73
C TYR A 245 -14.69 -7.20 -12.63
N GLU A 246 -15.07 -6.22 -11.83
CA GLU A 246 -14.21 -5.12 -11.38
C GLU A 246 -14.39 -4.88 -9.88
N LEU A 247 -13.49 -4.11 -9.28
CA LEU A 247 -13.52 -3.79 -7.87
C LEU A 247 -14.73 -2.92 -7.52
N ALA A 248 -15.45 -3.28 -6.46
CA ALA A 248 -16.73 -2.64 -6.10
C ALA A 248 -16.61 -1.57 -5.01
N GLY A 249 -15.41 -1.13 -4.63
CA GLY A 249 -15.26 -0.09 -3.62
C GLY A 249 -13.81 0.09 -3.18
N GLY A 250 -13.55 1.14 -2.41
CA GLY A 250 -12.23 1.46 -1.85
C GLY A 250 -12.00 0.78 -0.49
N TYR A 251 -12.31 -0.50 -0.34
CA TYR A 251 -12.10 -1.22 0.92
C TYR A 251 -11.84 -2.70 0.68
N ASN A 252 -11.18 -3.33 1.65
CA ASN A 252 -10.99 -4.79 1.71
C ASN A 252 -10.94 -5.23 3.17
N LEU A 253 -11.22 -6.52 3.38
CA LEU A 253 -11.23 -7.12 4.71
C LEU A 253 -10.17 -8.22 4.79
N GLU A 254 -9.46 -8.23 5.90
CA GLU A 254 -8.69 -9.37 6.41
C GLU A 254 -9.56 -10.07 7.44
N VAL A 255 -9.75 -11.37 7.32
CA VAL A 255 -10.60 -12.15 8.22
C VAL A 255 -9.75 -13.18 8.91
N TYR A 256 -9.64 -13.06 10.22
CA TYR A 256 -8.80 -13.92 11.04
C TYR A 256 -9.63 -15.08 11.60
N GLY A 257 -9.19 -16.30 11.30
CA GLY A 257 -9.76 -17.51 11.87
C GLY A 257 -9.37 -17.73 13.32
N PRO A 258 -9.95 -18.74 13.97
CA PRO A 258 -9.52 -19.12 15.30
C PRO A 258 -8.04 -19.56 15.28
N PRO A 259 -7.30 -19.35 16.39
CA PRO A 259 -5.92 -19.79 16.49
C PRO A 259 -5.82 -21.30 16.25
N ALA A 260 -4.89 -21.72 15.39
CA ALA A 260 -4.59 -23.14 15.18
C ALA A 260 -3.55 -23.63 16.20
N GLU A 261 -3.49 -24.96 16.42
CA GLU A 261 -2.49 -25.58 17.30
C GLU A 261 -1.06 -25.34 16.77
N LYS A 262 -0.92 -25.30 15.45
CA LYS A 262 0.35 -25.05 14.76
C LYS A 262 0.22 -23.81 13.87
N PRO A 263 1.20 -22.93 13.85
CA PRO A 263 1.17 -21.72 13.02
C PRO A 263 0.94 -22.01 11.52
N GLU A 264 1.49 -23.12 11.00
CA GLU A 264 1.32 -23.54 9.61
C GLU A 264 -0.12 -23.92 9.23
N ASP A 265 -0.95 -24.28 10.21
CA ASP A 265 -2.37 -24.63 10.02
C ASP A 265 -3.31 -23.44 10.24
N THR A 266 -2.77 -22.27 10.56
CA THR A 266 -3.57 -21.05 10.72
C THR A 266 -4.23 -20.69 9.39
N GLU A 267 -5.55 -20.51 9.41
CA GLU A 267 -6.34 -20.06 8.27
C GLU A 267 -6.86 -18.65 8.50
N SER A 268 -6.63 -17.81 7.53
CA SER A 268 -7.20 -16.48 7.44
C SER A 268 -7.65 -16.21 5.99
N TYR A 269 -8.36 -15.12 5.78
CA TYR A 269 -8.88 -14.83 4.45
C TYR A 269 -8.69 -13.35 4.12
N ILE A 270 -8.52 -13.07 2.83
CA ILE A 270 -8.65 -11.71 2.30
C ILE A 270 -9.93 -11.66 1.47
N TRP A 271 -10.80 -10.70 1.78
CA TRP A 271 -12.04 -10.48 1.04
C TRP A 271 -11.95 -9.19 0.23
N ILE A 272 -12.17 -9.29 -1.07
CA ILE A 272 -12.15 -8.15 -2.02
C ILE A 272 -13.56 -7.98 -2.59
N PRO A 273 -14.20 -6.81 -2.46
CA PRO A 273 -15.52 -6.58 -3.01
C PRO A 273 -15.47 -6.45 -4.54
N LEU A 274 -16.40 -7.10 -5.21
CA LEU A 274 -16.49 -7.15 -6.66
C LEU A 274 -17.86 -6.68 -7.16
N LYS A 275 -17.88 -6.17 -8.40
CA LYS A 275 -19.12 -5.99 -9.19
C LYS A 275 -18.92 -6.60 -10.59
N LYS A 276 -20.00 -7.05 -11.19
CA LYS A 276 -19.98 -7.53 -12.58
C LYS A 276 -19.86 -6.35 -13.54
N VAL A 277 -19.10 -6.56 -14.62
CA VAL A 277 -18.95 -5.61 -15.74
C VAL A 277 -19.99 -5.94 -16.80
#